data_b2738acc1b4cdca492175db6b0590392
#
_entry.id   b2738acc1b4cdca492175db6b0590392
#
_cell.length_a   1.000
_cell.length_b   1.000
_cell.length_c   1.000
_cell.angle_alpha   90.00
_cell.angle_beta   90.00
_cell.angle_gamma   90.00
#
_symmetry.space_group_name_H-M   'P 1'
#
loop_
_entity.id
_entity.type
_entity.pdbx_description
1 polymer ?
#
loop_
_entity_poly.entity_id
_entity_poly.type
_entity_poly.pdbx_seq_one_letter_code
_entity_poly.pdbx_strand_id
1 'polypeptide(L)'
;MRSLSLSIVFISTTGLVLMTSCINNTNSNRGAKGATEDALRFMDRAEKRLFDLNIKFARADWVKSTYITDDTEALSAAANTDLIAATTELADEGLRFEGIDLPADVERKLKVLKLSLTLPAPKDPNEREELTKIAASMEGDYGKGKYCPDGEQGKCLSLGDMEQIMATSRDPEGLKKIWTGWHQVSRPYRKNYQRFVELSNKGAREMGFKDTGAMWRSKYDMEPDAFAAEMERLWQQVKPLYDSLYTYTRRKLSEKYGKAVVSEDNPIPAHLLGNMWAQTWSNIYPLLAPATGDRGYDLTEILRLRNTSPKEMVRYGESFFTSLGFDPLPSTFWERSMLTKPEDHEAVCHASAWDIDFEKDVRLKMCIQVNEEDFTTVHHELGHNYYQMAYSRQPFLFRDSANDAFHEAIGDTIALSVTPAYLKQIGLINKVPDPQSDIGFLLSRALDKVAFLPFGYLVDQWRWKVFSGEIAPRDYNKAWWDLRKKYQGVVPPAPRSEQDFDAGAKYHVPANTPYARYFLAAILQFQFHRALCREAGFTGPLYQCSIYGNKKAGNKLKAMLEMGLSRPWPDALKAITGEEKMDATAIIDYFAPLKTWLDRENSTNK
;
A
#
# COMPACT_ATOMS: atom_id res chain seq x y z
N MET A 1 -87.58 4.94 -45.45
CA MET A 1 -87.68 3.77 -46.38
C MET A 1 -86.28 3.41 -46.82
N ARG A 2 -85.98 2.14 -46.63
CA ARG A 2 -84.81 1.38 -47.11
C ARG A 2 -83.38 1.85 -46.71
N SER A 3 -82.85 1.13 -45.75
CA SER A 3 -81.50 0.94 -45.36
C SER A 3 -80.66 0.33 -46.49
N LEU A 4 -79.45 0.76 -46.67
CA LEU A 4 -78.39 0.01 -47.33
C LEU A 4 -77.24 -0.18 -46.33
N SER A 5 -77.01 -1.44 -45.98
CA SER A 5 -75.90 -1.90 -45.16
C SER A 5 -74.63 -1.91 -46.00
N LEU A 6 -73.60 -1.25 -45.52
CA LEU A 6 -72.23 -1.37 -46.07
C LEU A 6 -71.42 -2.26 -45.11
N SER A 7 -71.12 -3.47 -45.56
CA SER A 7 -70.25 -4.39 -44.87
C SER A 7 -68.81 -3.95 -45.10
N ILE A 8 -68.15 -3.50 -44.06
CA ILE A 8 -66.66 -3.22 -44.05
C ILE A 8 -65.96 -4.51 -43.66
N VAL A 9 -65.16 -5.03 -44.58
CA VAL A 9 -64.27 -6.16 -44.36
C VAL A 9 -63.09 -5.65 -43.56
N PHE A 10 -62.93 -6.09 -42.29
CA PHE A 10 -61.74 -5.92 -41.49
C PHE A 10 -60.68 -6.94 -41.95
N ILE A 11 -59.73 -6.49 -42.77
CA ILE A 11 -58.51 -7.24 -43.04
C ILE A 11 -57.56 -6.99 -41.83
N SER A 12 -57.26 -8.05 -41.08
CA SER A 12 -56.51 -8.01 -39.87
C SER A 12 -55.06 -7.55 -40.12
N THR A 13 -54.66 -6.42 -39.54
CA THR A 13 -53.28 -5.86 -39.50
C THR A 13 -52.40 -6.52 -38.43
N THR A 14 -52.87 -7.62 -37.81
CA THR A 14 -52.13 -8.32 -36.71
C THR A 14 -50.92 -9.16 -37.17
N GLY A 15 -50.79 -9.46 -38.46
CA GLY A 15 -49.65 -10.25 -39.00
C GLY A 15 -48.38 -9.46 -39.25
N LEU A 16 -48.46 -8.13 -39.39
CA LEU A 16 -47.30 -7.30 -39.75
C LEU A 16 -46.52 -6.79 -38.53
N VAL A 17 -47.19 -6.64 -37.37
CA VAL A 17 -46.54 -6.19 -36.11
C VAL A 17 -45.69 -7.30 -35.47
N LEU A 18 -46.09 -8.58 -35.63
CA LEU A 18 -45.30 -9.72 -35.11
C LEU A 18 -44.05 -10.01 -35.94
N MET A 19 -44.03 -9.71 -37.24
CA MET A 19 -42.80 -9.88 -38.04
C MET A 19 -41.78 -8.76 -37.82
N THR A 20 -42.19 -7.51 -37.53
CA THR A 20 -41.27 -6.41 -37.21
C THR A 20 -40.64 -6.56 -35.82
N SER A 21 -41.35 -7.08 -34.83
CA SER A 21 -40.77 -7.35 -33.50
C SER A 21 -39.80 -8.55 -33.51
N CYS A 22 -40.02 -9.57 -34.33
CA CYS A 22 -39.07 -10.68 -34.48
C CYS A 22 -37.80 -10.26 -35.25
N ILE A 23 -37.93 -9.38 -36.27
CA ILE A 23 -36.76 -8.89 -37.03
C ILE A 23 -35.92 -7.91 -36.19
N ASN A 24 -36.54 -7.06 -35.37
CA ASN A 24 -35.82 -6.18 -34.46
C ASN A 24 -35.13 -6.95 -33.32
N ASN A 25 -35.75 -8.00 -32.77
CA ASN A 25 -35.13 -8.84 -31.74
C ASN A 25 -33.96 -9.69 -32.27
N THR A 26 -34.04 -10.17 -33.51
CA THR A 26 -32.95 -10.94 -34.13
C THR A 26 -31.79 -10.05 -34.56
N ASN A 27 -32.03 -8.79 -34.96
CA ASN A 27 -30.96 -7.84 -35.29
C ASN A 27 -30.31 -7.27 -34.04
N SER A 28 -31.03 -7.01 -32.96
CA SER A 28 -30.44 -6.60 -31.67
C SER A 28 -29.59 -7.72 -31.05
N ASN A 29 -30.02 -8.97 -31.08
CA ASN A 29 -29.23 -10.12 -30.63
C ASN A 29 -28.00 -10.39 -31.48
N ARG A 30 -28.04 -10.16 -32.79
CA ARG A 30 -26.82 -10.26 -33.64
C ARG A 30 -25.83 -9.14 -33.38
N GLY A 31 -26.29 -7.92 -33.13
CA GLY A 31 -25.46 -6.79 -32.76
C GLY A 31 -24.78 -6.98 -31.40
N ALA A 32 -25.55 -7.41 -30.40
CA ALA A 32 -25.02 -7.71 -29.07
C ALA A 32 -23.98 -8.86 -29.08
N LYS A 33 -24.29 -9.95 -29.81
CA LYS A 33 -23.32 -11.07 -29.97
C LYS A 33 -22.04 -10.66 -30.67
N GLY A 34 -22.10 -9.81 -31.69
CA GLY A 34 -20.94 -9.28 -32.39
C GLY A 34 -20.08 -8.39 -31.48
N ALA A 35 -20.70 -7.54 -30.66
CA ALA A 35 -20.00 -6.69 -29.71
C ALA A 35 -19.30 -7.51 -28.60
N THR A 36 -19.93 -8.57 -28.09
CA THR A 36 -19.31 -9.48 -27.13
C THR A 36 -18.10 -10.20 -27.72
N GLU A 37 -18.20 -10.70 -28.97
CA GLU A 37 -17.07 -11.33 -29.67
C GLU A 37 -15.91 -10.34 -29.92
N ASP A 38 -16.22 -9.07 -30.19
CA ASP A 38 -15.22 -8.01 -30.34
C ASP A 38 -14.51 -7.72 -29.01
N ALA A 39 -15.25 -7.67 -27.89
CA ALA A 39 -14.69 -7.47 -26.58
C ALA A 39 -13.76 -8.62 -26.17
N LEU A 40 -14.15 -9.87 -26.44
CA LEU A 40 -13.30 -11.04 -26.18
C LEU A 40 -11.99 -10.98 -27.00
N ARG A 41 -12.08 -10.70 -28.31
CA ARG A 41 -10.88 -10.54 -29.16
C ARG A 41 -10.00 -9.40 -28.71
N PHE A 42 -10.58 -8.31 -28.25
CA PHE A 42 -9.85 -7.19 -27.69
C PHE A 42 -9.11 -7.60 -26.42
N MET A 43 -9.78 -8.29 -25.49
CA MET A 43 -9.15 -8.74 -24.24
C MET A 43 -8.00 -9.70 -24.48
N ASP A 44 -8.16 -10.69 -25.36
CA ASP A 44 -7.07 -11.62 -25.70
C ASP A 44 -5.84 -10.89 -26.25
N ARG A 45 -6.05 -9.91 -27.13
CA ARG A 45 -4.97 -9.07 -27.67
C ARG A 45 -4.33 -8.19 -26.59
N ALA A 46 -5.15 -7.59 -25.73
CA ALA A 46 -4.69 -6.70 -24.67
C ALA A 46 -3.87 -7.46 -23.62
N GLU A 47 -4.38 -8.59 -23.13
CA GLU A 47 -3.65 -9.43 -22.17
C GLU A 47 -2.33 -9.91 -22.72
N LYS A 48 -2.29 -10.39 -23.97
CA LYS A 48 -1.05 -10.84 -24.61
C LYS A 48 -0.03 -9.70 -24.73
N ARG A 49 -0.45 -8.52 -25.22
CA ARG A 49 0.44 -7.36 -25.40
C ARG A 49 1.00 -6.88 -24.06
N LEU A 50 0.15 -6.79 -23.04
CA LEU A 50 0.57 -6.36 -21.71
C LEU A 50 1.46 -7.40 -21.03
N PHE A 51 1.19 -8.69 -21.18
CA PHE A 51 2.03 -9.77 -20.69
C PHE A 51 3.45 -9.68 -21.25
N ASP A 52 3.60 -9.56 -22.57
CA ASP A 52 4.90 -9.46 -23.24
C ASP A 52 5.68 -8.20 -22.77
N LEU A 53 5.00 -7.06 -22.64
CA LEU A 53 5.61 -5.80 -22.19
C LEU A 53 5.97 -5.81 -20.71
N ASN A 54 5.14 -6.41 -19.86
CA ASN A 54 5.45 -6.54 -18.43
C ASN A 54 6.67 -7.43 -18.21
N ILE A 55 6.82 -8.54 -18.93
CA ILE A 55 8.03 -9.38 -18.87
C ILE A 55 9.27 -8.59 -19.33
N LYS A 56 9.15 -7.82 -20.42
CA LYS A 56 10.25 -6.97 -20.89
C LYS A 56 10.67 -5.94 -19.83
N PHE A 57 9.70 -5.26 -19.23
CA PHE A 57 9.94 -4.28 -18.17
C PHE A 57 10.52 -4.94 -16.92
N ALA A 58 9.91 -6.02 -16.41
CA ALA A 58 10.37 -6.71 -15.20
C ALA A 58 11.83 -7.19 -15.32
N ARG A 59 12.23 -7.68 -16.50
CA ARG A 59 13.62 -8.06 -16.77
C ARG A 59 14.56 -6.87 -16.79
N ALA A 60 14.19 -5.79 -17.49
CA ALA A 60 15.02 -4.59 -17.58
C ALA A 60 15.17 -3.93 -16.19
N ASP A 61 14.08 -3.84 -15.42
CA ASP A 61 14.09 -3.25 -14.09
C ASP A 61 14.82 -4.12 -13.06
N TRP A 62 14.75 -5.45 -13.18
CA TRP A 62 15.58 -6.37 -12.40
C TRP A 62 17.06 -6.11 -12.65
N VAL A 63 17.49 -6.05 -13.92
CA VAL A 63 18.89 -5.79 -14.27
C VAL A 63 19.33 -4.43 -13.74
N LYS A 64 18.53 -3.36 -13.95
CA LYS A 64 18.80 -2.04 -13.37
C LYS A 64 18.92 -2.08 -11.83
N SER A 65 18.02 -2.80 -11.17
CA SER A 65 17.99 -2.84 -9.69
C SER A 65 19.13 -3.65 -9.08
N THR A 66 19.68 -4.63 -9.82
CA THR A 66 20.77 -5.50 -9.36
C THR A 66 22.14 -5.14 -9.95
N TYR A 67 22.19 -4.27 -10.95
CA TYR A 67 23.41 -3.79 -11.62
C TYR A 67 23.19 -2.38 -12.14
N ILE A 68 23.47 -1.36 -11.33
CA ILE A 68 23.15 0.03 -11.64
C ILE A 68 24.22 0.63 -12.57
N THR A 69 23.81 1.05 -13.75
CA THR A 69 24.60 1.83 -14.72
C THR A 69 23.66 2.75 -15.50
N ASP A 70 24.21 3.79 -16.15
CA ASP A 70 23.44 4.66 -17.05
C ASP A 70 22.69 3.86 -18.13
N ASP A 71 23.32 2.79 -18.66
CA ASP A 71 22.71 1.94 -19.68
C ASP A 71 21.55 1.11 -19.12
N THR A 72 21.69 0.51 -17.93
CA THR A 72 20.62 -0.29 -17.34
C THR A 72 19.44 0.58 -16.88
N GLU A 73 19.70 1.80 -16.43
CA GLU A 73 18.66 2.80 -16.15
C GLU A 73 17.92 3.20 -17.45
N ALA A 74 18.64 3.45 -18.54
CA ALA A 74 18.03 3.79 -19.82
C ALA A 74 17.19 2.64 -20.39
N LEU A 75 17.65 1.39 -20.28
CA LEU A 75 16.91 0.20 -20.73
C LEU A 75 15.61 0.01 -19.93
N SER A 76 15.65 0.16 -18.60
CA SER A 76 14.49 0.05 -17.72
C SER A 76 13.49 1.19 -18.02
N ALA A 77 13.97 2.43 -18.18
CA ALA A 77 13.14 3.58 -18.51
C ALA A 77 12.43 3.41 -19.86
N ALA A 78 13.14 2.93 -20.88
CA ALA A 78 12.56 2.66 -22.20
C ALA A 78 11.47 1.58 -22.15
N ALA A 79 11.73 0.46 -21.44
CA ALA A 79 10.76 -0.61 -21.29
C ALA A 79 9.51 -0.18 -20.51
N ASN A 80 9.68 0.64 -19.48
CA ASN A 80 8.57 1.23 -18.71
C ASN A 80 7.72 2.17 -19.56
N THR A 81 8.37 3.01 -20.39
CA THR A 81 7.68 3.92 -21.30
C THR A 81 6.80 3.16 -22.31
N ASP A 82 7.33 2.07 -22.90
CA ASP A 82 6.57 1.20 -23.80
C ASP A 82 5.34 0.59 -23.10
N LEU A 83 5.52 0.13 -21.86
CA LEU A 83 4.44 -0.49 -21.06
C LEU A 83 3.35 0.53 -20.72
N ILE A 84 3.72 1.72 -20.22
CA ILE A 84 2.78 2.79 -19.89
C ILE A 84 2.00 3.24 -21.13
N ALA A 85 2.67 3.43 -22.26
CA ALA A 85 2.04 3.84 -23.51
C ALA A 85 1.01 2.81 -23.98
N ALA A 86 1.37 1.52 -23.96
CA ALA A 86 0.46 0.44 -24.35
C ALA A 86 -0.72 0.30 -23.38
N THR A 87 -0.49 0.45 -22.09
CA THR A 87 -1.54 0.38 -21.06
C THR A 87 -2.55 1.51 -21.27
N THR A 88 -2.06 2.73 -21.53
CA THR A 88 -2.92 3.90 -21.79
C THR A 88 -3.76 3.69 -23.05
N GLU A 89 -3.13 3.28 -24.17
CA GLU A 89 -3.81 3.00 -25.43
C GLU A 89 -4.90 1.94 -25.26
N LEU A 90 -4.59 0.83 -24.58
CA LEU A 90 -5.53 -0.25 -24.37
C LEU A 90 -6.67 0.13 -23.41
N ALA A 91 -6.38 0.91 -22.37
CA ALA A 91 -7.40 1.44 -21.48
C ALA A 91 -8.38 2.35 -22.22
N ASP A 92 -7.86 3.27 -23.07
CA ASP A 92 -8.69 4.14 -23.91
C ASP A 92 -9.51 3.33 -24.93
N GLU A 93 -8.92 2.33 -25.60
CA GLU A 93 -9.63 1.44 -26.52
C GLU A 93 -10.74 0.64 -25.82
N GLY A 94 -10.49 0.22 -24.58
CA GLY A 94 -11.45 -0.52 -23.76
C GLY A 94 -12.73 0.25 -23.44
N LEU A 95 -12.70 1.59 -23.42
CA LEU A 95 -13.88 2.43 -23.12
C LEU A 95 -15.02 2.24 -24.12
N ARG A 96 -14.74 1.80 -25.34
CA ARG A 96 -15.79 1.52 -26.36
C ARG A 96 -16.74 0.37 -25.97
N PHE A 97 -16.36 -0.44 -24.99
CA PHE A 97 -17.16 -1.56 -24.52
C PHE A 97 -18.00 -1.21 -23.28
N GLU A 98 -17.95 0.02 -22.79
CA GLU A 98 -18.76 0.45 -21.65
C GLU A 98 -20.25 0.41 -21.99
N GLY A 99 -21.06 -0.13 -21.06
CA GLY A 99 -22.51 -0.25 -21.22
C GLY A 99 -22.96 -1.39 -22.14
N ILE A 100 -22.05 -2.22 -22.61
CA ILE A 100 -22.37 -3.46 -23.32
C ILE A 100 -22.51 -4.58 -22.27
N ASP A 101 -23.54 -5.40 -22.40
CA ASP A 101 -23.75 -6.61 -21.58
C ASP A 101 -22.69 -7.66 -21.97
N LEU A 102 -21.70 -7.86 -21.10
CA LEU A 102 -20.54 -8.71 -21.32
C LEU A 102 -20.47 -9.81 -20.24
N PRO A 103 -19.74 -10.92 -20.51
CA PRO A 103 -19.41 -11.88 -19.47
C PRO A 103 -18.70 -11.20 -18.29
N ALA A 104 -19.03 -11.60 -17.06
CA ALA A 104 -18.55 -10.94 -15.83
C ALA A 104 -17.04 -10.88 -15.72
N ASP A 105 -16.32 -11.87 -16.24
CA ASP A 105 -14.84 -11.86 -16.27
C ASP A 105 -14.29 -10.84 -17.26
N VAL A 106 -14.94 -10.61 -18.40
CA VAL A 106 -14.58 -9.59 -19.39
C VAL A 106 -14.85 -8.18 -18.85
N GLU A 107 -16.03 -7.96 -18.23
CA GLU A 107 -16.33 -6.69 -17.55
C GLU A 107 -15.29 -6.37 -16.47
N ARG A 108 -14.90 -7.38 -15.65
CA ARG A 108 -13.89 -7.18 -14.62
C ARG A 108 -12.51 -6.88 -15.21
N LYS A 109 -12.09 -7.56 -16.28
CA LYS A 109 -10.83 -7.26 -16.98
C LYS A 109 -10.82 -5.84 -17.54
N LEU A 110 -11.91 -5.39 -18.15
CA LEU A 110 -12.05 -4.01 -18.64
C LEU A 110 -11.96 -2.99 -17.50
N LYS A 111 -12.61 -3.27 -16.36
CA LYS A 111 -12.51 -2.44 -15.16
C LYS A 111 -11.08 -2.38 -14.64
N VAL A 112 -10.40 -3.52 -14.51
CA VAL A 112 -9.00 -3.61 -14.07
C VAL A 112 -8.09 -2.82 -15.00
N LEU A 113 -8.24 -2.99 -16.32
CA LEU A 113 -7.47 -2.27 -17.32
C LEU A 113 -7.69 -0.75 -17.25
N LYS A 114 -8.95 -0.30 -17.14
CA LYS A 114 -9.31 1.11 -16.99
C LYS A 114 -8.69 1.75 -15.74
N LEU A 115 -8.62 1.01 -14.63
CA LEU A 115 -8.14 1.48 -13.33
C LEU A 115 -6.65 1.16 -13.07
N SER A 116 -5.94 0.57 -14.04
CA SER A 116 -4.50 0.25 -13.90
C SER A 116 -3.61 1.49 -13.86
N LEU A 117 -4.05 2.59 -14.49
CA LEU A 117 -3.32 3.86 -14.49
C LEU A 117 -3.58 4.65 -13.20
N THR A 118 -2.51 5.11 -12.56
CA THR A 118 -2.59 6.01 -11.39
C THR A 118 -2.65 7.48 -11.80
N LEU A 119 -2.22 7.80 -13.01
CA LEU A 119 -2.19 9.15 -13.56
C LEU A 119 -3.06 9.22 -14.83
N PRO A 120 -4.34 9.62 -14.71
CA PRO A 120 -5.20 9.82 -15.86
C PRO A 120 -4.73 11.06 -16.66
N ALA A 121 -4.37 10.86 -17.92
CA ALA A 121 -3.89 11.93 -18.78
C ALA A 121 -5.00 12.45 -19.71
N PRO A 122 -5.03 13.76 -20.03
CA PRO A 122 -5.94 14.33 -21.02
C PRO A 122 -5.76 13.69 -22.40
N LYS A 123 -6.82 13.67 -23.21
CA LYS A 123 -6.77 13.22 -24.62
C LYS A 123 -5.98 14.17 -25.51
N ASP A 124 -5.93 15.47 -25.17
CA ASP A 124 -5.12 16.44 -25.87
C ASP A 124 -3.63 16.11 -25.75
N PRO A 125 -2.89 15.92 -26.86
CA PRO A 125 -1.48 15.52 -26.84
C PRO A 125 -0.56 16.51 -26.12
N ASN A 126 -0.81 17.83 -26.25
CA ASN A 126 0.02 18.85 -25.62
C ASN A 126 -0.17 18.86 -24.11
N GLU A 127 -1.43 18.77 -23.64
CA GLU A 127 -1.73 18.69 -22.20
C GLU A 127 -1.24 17.37 -21.58
N ARG A 128 -1.27 16.27 -22.33
CA ARG A 128 -0.70 14.98 -21.91
C ARG A 128 0.81 15.10 -21.74
N GLU A 129 1.49 15.70 -22.70
CA GLU A 129 2.94 15.93 -22.62
C GLU A 129 3.29 16.88 -21.47
N GLU A 130 2.52 17.96 -21.27
CA GLU A 130 2.67 18.88 -20.14
C GLU A 130 2.54 18.14 -18.80
N LEU A 131 1.49 17.31 -18.62
CA LEU A 131 1.26 16.53 -17.40
C LEU A 131 2.43 15.59 -17.10
N THR A 132 2.93 14.87 -18.12
CA THR A 132 4.06 13.94 -17.99
C THR A 132 5.33 14.68 -17.58
N LYS A 133 5.62 15.82 -18.19
CA LYS A 133 6.77 16.66 -17.83
C LYS A 133 6.68 17.19 -16.39
N ILE A 134 5.50 17.65 -16.00
CA ILE A 134 5.27 18.13 -14.62
C ILE A 134 5.48 17.01 -13.61
N ALA A 135 4.90 15.84 -13.84
CA ALA A 135 5.05 14.68 -12.94
C ALA A 135 6.52 14.28 -12.79
N ALA A 136 7.24 14.11 -13.89
CA ALA A 136 8.67 13.79 -13.87
C ALA A 136 9.53 14.88 -13.21
N SER A 137 9.20 16.16 -13.43
CA SER A 137 9.92 17.27 -12.79
C SER A 137 9.73 17.27 -11.29
N MET A 138 8.50 17.09 -10.79
CA MET A 138 8.23 17.08 -9.34
C MET A 138 8.93 15.92 -8.62
N GLU A 139 8.94 14.74 -9.22
CA GLU A 139 9.64 13.57 -8.67
C GLU A 139 11.16 13.78 -8.69
N GLY A 140 11.69 14.31 -9.80
CA GLY A 140 13.12 14.64 -9.92
C GLY A 140 13.57 15.72 -8.96
N ASP A 141 12.75 16.76 -8.74
CA ASP A 141 13.05 17.84 -7.79
C ASP A 141 13.04 17.31 -6.34
N TYR A 142 12.10 16.41 -6.00
CA TYR A 142 12.11 15.72 -4.72
C TYR A 142 13.38 14.88 -4.53
N GLY A 143 13.76 14.07 -5.53
CA GLY A 143 14.93 13.19 -5.45
C GLY A 143 16.27 13.94 -5.34
N LYS A 144 16.36 15.15 -5.91
CA LYS A 144 17.52 16.03 -5.82
C LYS A 144 17.53 16.91 -4.56
N GLY A 145 16.45 16.84 -3.76
CA GLY A 145 16.25 17.65 -2.56
C GLY A 145 17.41 17.53 -1.57
N LYS A 146 17.94 18.68 -1.14
CA LYS A 146 19.02 18.78 -0.14
C LYS A 146 18.77 19.97 0.78
N TYR A 147 19.31 19.91 1.97
CA TYR A 147 19.35 21.03 2.89
C TYR A 147 20.80 21.43 3.18
N CYS A 148 21.15 22.68 2.93
CA CYS A 148 22.48 23.24 3.11
C CYS A 148 22.44 24.26 4.27
N PRO A 149 22.65 23.86 5.52
CA PRO A 149 22.52 24.75 6.69
C PRO A 149 23.46 25.95 6.65
N ASP A 150 24.65 25.77 6.06
CA ASP A 150 25.70 26.80 5.97
C ASP A 150 25.77 27.45 4.56
N GLY A 151 24.66 27.35 3.79
CA GLY A 151 24.60 27.81 2.40
C GLY A 151 25.15 26.79 1.39
N GLU A 152 24.99 27.10 0.08
CA GLU A 152 25.32 26.16 -1.01
C GLU A 152 26.83 25.80 -1.09
N GLN A 153 27.69 26.63 -0.52
CA GLN A 153 29.14 26.36 -0.44
C GLN A 153 29.54 25.47 0.75
N GLY A 154 28.61 25.24 1.68
CA GLY A 154 28.78 24.35 2.82
C GLY A 154 28.44 22.90 2.52
N LYS A 155 28.54 22.04 3.55
CA LYS A 155 28.09 20.65 3.46
C LYS A 155 26.56 20.60 3.39
N CYS A 156 26.03 20.14 2.28
CA CYS A 156 24.59 19.87 2.15
C CYS A 156 24.25 18.46 2.67
N LEU A 157 23.09 18.34 3.31
CA LEU A 157 22.55 17.10 3.83
C LEU A 157 21.54 16.52 2.83
N SER A 158 21.68 15.25 2.50
CA SER A 158 20.66 14.48 1.77
C SER A 158 19.48 14.16 2.67
N LEU A 159 18.37 13.66 2.10
CA LEU A 159 17.24 13.15 2.89
C LEU A 159 17.70 12.06 3.88
N GLY A 160 18.50 11.10 3.41
CA GLY A 160 19.00 10.02 4.27
C GLY A 160 19.83 10.52 5.45
N ASP A 161 20.72 11.52 5.24
CA ASP A 161 21.48 12.15 6.35
C ASP A 161 20.53 12.79 7.37
N MET A 162 19.48 13.48 6.87
CA MET A 162 18.51 14.14 7.73
C MET A 162 17.61 13.15 8.47
N GLU A 163 17.20 12.06 7.83
CA GLU A 163 16.42 10.98 8.48
C GLU A 163 17.25 10.32 9.60
N GLN A 164 18.54 10.09 9.38
CA GLN A 164 19.44 9.56 10.41
C GLN A 164 19.56 10.52 11.61
N ILE A 165 19.63 11.83 11.37
CA ILE A 165 19.66 12.85 12.44
C ILE A 165 18.30 12.84 13.17
N MET A 166 17.17 12.81 12.43
CA MET A 166 15.83 12.75 13.03
C MET A 166 15.64 11.51 13.91
N ALA A 167 16.21 10.37 13.52
CA ALA A 167 16.12 9.12 14.25
C ALA A 167 16.94 9.13 15.56
N THR A 168 18.15 9.69 15.52
CA THR A 168 19.14 9.52 16.59
C THR A 168 19.33 10.73 17.49
N SER A 169 19.15 11.94 16.97
CA SER A 169 19.33 13.17 17.77
C SER A 169 18.21 13.33 18.80
N ARG A 170 18.54 14.02 19.90
CA ARG A 170 17.60 14.39 20.97
C ARG A 170 17.69 15.89 21.31
N ASP A 171 18.34 16.68 20.45
CA ASP A 171 18.38 18.13 20.53
C ASP A 171 17.16 18.74 19.81
N PRO A 172 16.19 19.33 20.51
CA PRO A 172 14.96 19.82 19.91
C PRO A 172 15.18 20.96 18.91
N GLU A 173 16.15 21.85 19.15
CA GLU A 173 16.42 22.96 18.24
C GLU A 173 17.18 22.49 16.97
N GLY A 174 18.11 21.53 17.12
CA GLY A 174 18.74 20.88 15.99
C GLY A 174 17.74 20.11 15.11
N LEU A 175 16.88 19.31 15.73
CA LEU A 175 15.82 18.58 15.04
C LEU A 175 14.84 19.51 14.31
N LYS A 176 14.51 20.66 14.91
CA LYS A 176 13.65 21.69 14.28
C LYS A 176 14.30 22.29 13.03
N LYS A 177 15.60 22.56 13.07
CA LYS A 177 16.35 23.06 11.89
C LYS A 177 16.36 22.04 10.76
N ILE A 178 16.65 20.78 11.04
CA ILE A 178 16.67 19.69 10.07
C ILE A 178 15.28 19.48 9.46
N TRP A 179 14.24 19.39 10.28
CA TRP A 179 12.89 19.24 9.83
C TRP A 179 12.45 20.40 8.91
N THR A 180 12.71 21.65 9.34
CA THR A 180 12.36 22.85 8.56
C THR A 180 13.12 22.88 7.23
N GLY A 181 14.42 22.51 7.26
CA GLY A 181 15.27 22.44 6.08
C GLY A 181 14.70 21.50 5.01
N TRP A 182 14.32 20.27 5.37
CA TRP A 182 13.70 19.34 4.43
C TRP A 182 12.37 19.85 3.86
N HIS A 183 11.50 20.39 4.70
CA HIS A 183 10.17 20.85 4.27
C HIS A 183 10.19 22.11 3.38
N GLN A 184 11.37 22.71 3.12
CA GLN A 184 11.52 23.77 2.12
C GLN A 184 11.73 23.21 0.71
N VAL A 185 12.17 21.97 0.55
CA VAL A 185 12.47 21.31 -0.73
C VAL A 185 11.23 21.29 -1.64
N SER A 186 10.03 21.20 -1.07
CA SER A 186 8.77 21.12 -1.82
C SER A 186 8.20 22.45 -2.31
N ARG A 187 8.68 23.59 -1.79
CA ARG A 187 8.18 24.93 -2.17
C ARG A 187 8.25 25.20 -3.69
N PRO A 188 9.35 24.88 -4.40
CA PRO A 188 9.48 25.22 -5.82
C PRO A 188 8.41 24.57 -6.70
N TYR A 189 8.00 23.33 -6.41
CA TYR A 189 7.05 22.61 -7.26
C TYR A 189 5.59 22.69 -6.83
N ARG A 190 5.24 23.54 -5.85
CA ARG A 190 3.86 23.78 -5.44
C ARG A 190 2.94 24.21 -6.59
N LYS A 191 3.43 25.11 -7.48
CA LYS A 191 2.68 25.54 -8.67
C LYS A 191 2.53 24.42 -9.70
N ASN A 192 3.57 23.60 -9.87
CA ASN A 192 3.53 22.42 -10.72
C ASN A 192 2.48 21.42 -10.21
N TYR A 193 2.39 21.22 -8.89
CA TYR A 193 1.38 20.34 -8.30
C TYR A 193 -0.05 20.86 -8.54
N GLN A 194 -0.27 22.17 -8.47
CA GLN A 194 -1.57 22.76 -8.81
C GLN A 194 -1.96 22.44 -10.27
N ARG A 195 -1.03 22.68 -11.21
CA ARG A 195 -1.28 22.38 -12.63
C ARG A 195 -1.43 20.89 -12.90
N PHE A 196 -0.68 20.06 -12.20
CA PHE A 196 -0.83 18.62 -12.20
C PHE A 196 -2.24 18.18 -11.82
N VAL A 197 -2.82 18.75 -10.75
CA VAL A 197 -4.20 18.46 -10.30
C VAL A 197 -5.22 18.84 -11.36
N GLU A 198 -5.06 19.99 -12.02
CA GLU A 198 -5.96 20.44 -13.10
C GLU A 198 -5.98 19.46 -14.27
N LEU A 199 -4.79 19.08 -14.75
CA LEU A 199 -4.62 18.20 -15.90
C LEU A 199 -5.04 16.76 -15.60
N SER A 200 -4.64 16.20 -14.44
CA SER A 200 -5.04 14.86 -14.07
C SER A 200 -6.55 14.74 -13.86
N ASN A 201 -7.19 15.76 -13.28
CA ASN A 201 -8.65 15.82 -13.17
C ASN A 201 -9.33 15.91 -14.55
N LYS A 202 -8.74 16.60 -15.51
CA LYS A 202 -9.27 16.62 -16.88
C LYS A 202 -9.23 15.21 -17.48
N GLY A 203 -8.10 14.51 -17.37
CA GLY A 203 -7.96 13.13 -17.82
C GLY A 203 -8.97 12.18 -17.12
N ALA A 204 -9.12 12.29 -15.81
CA ALA A 204 -10.08 11.48 -15.07
C ALA A 204 -11.54 11.71 -15.54
N ARG A 205 -11.93 12.96 -15.82
CA ARG A 205 -13.26 13.27 -16.37
C ARG A 205 -13.46 12.71 -17.79
N GLU A 206 -12.44 12.74 -18.62
CA GLU A 206 -12.48 12.13 -19.96
C GLU A 206 -12.61 10.60 -19.92
N MET A 207 -12.21 9.97 -18.81
CA MET A 207 -12.41 8.54 -18.50
C MET A 207 -13.76 8.26 -17.77
N GLY A 208 -14.61 9.28 -17.55
CA GLY A 208 -15.92 9.13 -16.92
C GLY A 208 -15.93 9.23 -15.39
N PHE A 209 -14.83 9.65 -14.76
CA PHE A 209 -14.78 9.87 -13.31
C PHE A 209 -15.01 11.34 -12.97
N LYS A 210 -15.46 11.63 -11.75
CA LYS A 210 -15.68 12.99 -11.27
C LYS A 210 -14.35 13.77 -11.16
N ASP A 211 -13.33 13.12 -10.65
CA ASP A 211 -11.97 13.63 -10.45
C ASP A 211 -10.99 12.45 -10.27
N THR A 212 -9.70 12.73 -10.21
CA THR A 212 -8.64 11.74 -10.01
C THR A 212 -8.79 10.98 -8.69
N GLY A 213 -9.23 11.66 -7.63
CA GLY A 213 -9.47 11.04 -6.33
C GLY A 213 -10.64 10.05 -6.34
N ALA A 214 -11.70 10.34 -7.10
CA ALA A 214 -12.81 9.42 -7.33
C ALA A 214 -12.35 8.18 -8.12
N MET A 215 -11.51 8.37 -9.16
CA MET A 215 -10.92 7.27 -9.91
C MET A 215 -10.09 6.34 -9.01
N TRP A 216 -9.24 6.88 -8.16
CA TRP A 216 -8.42 6.09 -7.23
C TRP A 216 -9.29 5.27 -6.26
N ARG A 217 -10.35 5.90 -5.69
CA ARG A 217 -11.27 5.20 -4.77
C ARG A 217 -12.07 4.09 -5.46
N SER A 218 -12.43 4.26 -6.75
CA SER A 218 -13.15 3.24 -7.54
C SER A 218 -12.35 1.94 -7.72
N LYS A 219 -11.02 1.98 -7.56
CA LYS A 219 -10.13 0.81 -7.63
C LYS A 219 -10.41 -0.21 -6.52
N TYR A 220 -11.05 0.21 -5.42
CA TYR A 220 -11.36 -0.66 -4.28
C TYR A 220 -12.72 -1.35 -4.38
N ASP A 221 -13.27 -1.56 -5.56
CA ASP A 221 -14.55 -2.25 -5.81
C ASP A 221 -15.73 -1.67 -4.99
N MET A 222 -15.67 -0.38 -4.68
CA MET A 222 -16.68 0.37 -3.96
C MET A 222 -16.98 1.69 -4.67
N GLU A 223 -18.17 2.25 -4.41
CA GLU A 223 -18.44 3.63 -4.78
C GLU A 223 -17.45 4.57 -4.02
N PRO A 224 -16.89 5.60 -4.68
CA PRO A 224 -15.84 6.44 -4.11
C PRO A 224 -16.14 7.03 -2.74
N ASP A 225 -17.38 7.50 -2.53
CA ASP A 225 -17.77 8.11 -1.26
C ASP A 225 -18.04 7.05 -0.18
N ALA A 226 -18.53 5.86 -0.57
CA ALA A 226 -18.65 4.72 0.34
C ALA A 226 -17.28 4.22 0.81
N PHE A 227 -16.28 4.19 -0.08
CA PHE A 227 -14.91 3.85 0.30
C PHE A 227 -14.31 4.88 1.27
N ALA A 228 -14.51 6.18 1.03
CA ALA A 228 -14.05 7.22 1.95
C ALA A 228 -14.71 7.09 3.35
N ALA A 229 -16.01 6.76 3.40
CA ALA A 229 -16.72 6.49 4.66
C ALA A 229 -16.21 5.23 5.37
N GLU A 230 -15.87 4.19 4.62
CA GLU A 230 -15.26 2.96 5.17
C GLU A 230 -13.89 3.22 5.80
N MET A 231 -13.06 4.03 5.16
CA MET A 231 -11.76 4.45 5.71
C MET A 231 -11.93 5.20 7.03
N GLU A 232 -12.88 6.14 7.12
CA GLU A 232 -13.20 6.86 8.37
C GLU A 232 -13.71 5.89 9.45
N ARG A 233 -14.58 4.95 9.10
CA ARG A 233 -15.11 3.94 10.04
C ARG A 233 -13.98 3.11 10.64
N LEU A 234 -13.03 2.64 9.81
CA LEU A 234 -11.87 1.88 10.26
C LEU A 234 -10.97 2.71 11.19
N TRP A 235 -10.73 3.98 10.85
CA TRP A 235 -10.00 4.89 11.73
C TRP A 235 -10.67 5.03 13.09
N GLN A 236 -11.98 5.23 13.13
CA GLN A 236 -12.72 5.38 14.40
C GLN A 236 -12.63 4.11 15.28
N GLN A 237 -12.54 2.92 14.69
CA GLN A 237 -12.34 1.68 15.46
C GLN A 237 -11.00 1.66 16.19
N VAL A 238 -9.91 2.14 15.59
CA VAL A 238 -8.55 2.08 16.14
C VAL A 238 -8.18 3.31 16.98
N LYS A 239 -8.91 4.40 16.81
CA LYS A 239 -8.63 5.69 17.48
C LYS A 239 -8.45 5.57 18.99
N PRO A 240 -9.25 4.81 19.75
CA PRO A 240 -9.07 4.67 21.21
C PRO A 240 -7.70 4.11 21.62
N LEU A 241 -7.12 3.20 20.84
CA LEU A 241 -5.76 2.68 21.08
C LEU A 241 -4.72 3.75 20.73
N TYR A 242 -4.89 4.43 19.60
CA TYR A 242 -4.02 5.52 19.20
C TYR A 242 -4.01 6.64 20.26
N ASP A 243 -5.17 7.06 20.75
CA ASP A 243 -5.28 8.12 21.77
C ASP A 243 -4.54 7.75 23.07
N SER A 244 -4.59 6.47 23.49
CA SER A 244 -3.84 6.01 24.66
C SER A 244 -2.33 6.04 24.44
N LEU A 245 -1.87 5.59 23.26
CA LEU A 245 -0.47 5.63 22.87
C LEU A 245 0.04 7.07 22.75
N TYR A 246 -0.75 7.93 22.11
CA TYR A 246 -0.46 9.35 21.94
C TYR A 246 -0.33 10.08 23.28
N THR A 247 -1.27 9.86 24.21
CA THR A 247 -1.26 10.48 25.53
C THR A 247 -0.02 10.08 26.33
N TYR A 248 0.31 8.79 26.32
CA TYR A 248 1.53 8.28 26.95
C TYR A 248 2.78 8.91 26.35
N THR A 249 2.88 8.91 25.02
CA THR A 249 4.02 9.45 24.29
C THR A 249 4.20 10.96 24.57
N ARG A 250 3.10 11.75 24.50
CA ARG A 250 3.15 13.19 24.79
C ARG A 250 3.66 13.49 26.20
N ARG A 251 3.18 12.75 27.20
CA ARG A 251 3.64 12.90 28.59
C ARG A 251 5.14 12.59 28.71
N LYS A 252 5.61 11.48 28.14
CA LYS A 252 7.03 11.12 28.16
C LYS A 252 7.93 12.11 27.45
N LEU A 253 7.47 12.69 26.34
CA LEU A 253 8.18 13.77 25.67
C LEU A 253 8.18 15.07 26.50
N SER A 254 7.09 15.38 27.22
CA SER A 254 7.03 16.49 28.15
C SER A 254 8.00 16.32 29.33
N GLU A 255 8.08 15.08 29.89
CA GLU A 255 9.08 14.73 30.92
C GLU A 255 10.52 14.93 30.41
N LYS A 256 10.79 14.53 29.15
CA LYS A 256 12.14 14.61 28.52
C LYS A 256 12.55 16.04 28.18
N TYR A 257 11.67 16.80 27.51
CA TYR A 257 11.99 18.08 26.90
C TYR A 257 11.47 19.29 27.69
N GLY A 258 10.65 19.07 28.71
CA GLY A 258 10.00 20.10 29.50
C GLY A 258 8.71 20.64 28.87
N LYS A 259 7.81 21.16 29.73
CA LYS A 259 6.47 21.68 29.34
C LYS A 259 6.52 22.86 28.38
N ALA A 260 7.62 23.60 28.34
CA ALA A 260 7.82 24.70 27.40
C ALA A 260 7.98 24.22 25.95
N VAL A 261 8.54 23.01 25.75
CA VAL A 261 8.76 22.42 24.43
C VAL A 261 7.59 21.49 24.05
N VAL A 262 7.12 20.67 24.99
CA VAL A 262 5.98 19.77 24.81
C VAL A 262 4.98 19.99 25.94
N SER A 263 3.97 20.79 25.66
CA SER A 263 2.86 21.01 26.61
C SER A 263 1.99 19.77 26.71
N GLU A 264 1.49 19.49 27.91
CA GLU A 264 0.54 18.40 28.12
C GLU A 264 -0.84 18.65 27.48
N ASP A 265 -1.18 19.91 27.21
CA ASP A 265 -2.47 20.34 26.67
C ASP A 265 -2.44 20.60 25.16
N ASN A 266 -1.26 20.76 24.57
CA ASN A 266 -1.10 21.10 23.16
C ASN A 266 -0.67 19.88 22.31
N PRO A 267 -0.92 19.89 20.99
CA PRO A 267 -0.41 18.89 20.07
C PRO A 267 1.12 18.79 20.11
N ILE A 268 1.65 17.59 19.83
CA ILE A 268 3.09 17.32 19.83
C ILE A 268 3.75 18.00 18.62
N PRO A 269 4.86 18.74 18.78
CA PRO A 269 5.65 19.22 17.64
C PRO A 269 6.22 18.06 16.82
N ALA A 270 5.92 18.01 15.53
CA ALA A 270 6.18 16.85 14.67
C ALA A 270 7.65 16.39 14.62
N HIS A 271 8.60 17.31 14.75
CA HIS A 271 10.04 17.04 14.70
C HIS A 271 10.57 16.22 15.89
N LEU A 272 9.79 16.05 16.96
CA LEU A 272 10.21 15.32 18.17
C LEU A 272 9.89 13.83 18.16
N LEU A 273 9.21 13.35 17.11
CA LEU A 273 8.72 11.98 17.02
C LEU A 273 9.69 11.01 16.29
N GLY A 274 10.93 11.43 16.07
CA GLY A 274 12.00 10.55 15.59
C GLY A 274 11.93 10.15 14.11
N ASN A 275 11.02 10.77 13.34
CA ASN A 275 10.84 10.53 11.91
C ASN A 275 10.52 11.84 11.19
N MET A 276 11.02 12.03 9.97
CA MET A 276 10.88 13.27 9.20
C MET A 276 9.42 13.70 9.04
N TRP A 277 8.51 12.75 8.86
CA TRP A 277 7.06 13.02 8.70
C TRP A 277 6.24 12.70 9.95
N ALA A 278 6.90 12.29 11.05
CA ALA A 278 6.23 11.80 12.26
C ALA A 278 5.22 10.66 11.96
N GLN A 279 5.47 9.88 10.90
CA GLN A 279 4.56 8.81 10.47
C GLN A 279 4.69 7.56 11.34
N THR A 280 5.88 7.27 11.85
CA THR A 280 6.16 6.23 12.85
C THR A 280 7.00 6.83 13.97
N TRP A 281 6.98 6.20 15.16
CA TRP A 281 7.65 6.72 16.35
C TRP A 281 8.67 5.73 16.94
N SER A 282 9.04 4.70 16.20
CA SER A 282 9.95 3.63 16.66
C SER A 282 11.29 4.17 17.16
N ASN A 283 11.82 5.19 16.50
CA ASN A 283 13.12 5.78 16.83
C ASN A 283 13.19 6.47 18.20
N ILE A 284 12.04 6.82 18.79
CA ILE A 284 11.97 7.37 20.14
C ILE A 284 11.63 6.33 21.20
N TYR A 285 11.55 5.04 20.86
CA TYR A 285 11.29 3.96 21.81
C TYR A 285 12.16 4.05 23.08
N PRO A 286 13.49 4.35 23.02
CA PRO A 286 14.31 4.49 24.22
C PRO A 286 13.82 5.55 25.23
N LEU A 287 13.06 6.57 24.78
CA LEU A 287 12.45 7.59 25.65
C LEU A 287 11.15 7.11 26.30
N LEU A 288 10.54 6.07 25.75
CA LEU A 288 9.19 5.58 26.07
C LEU A 288 9.22 4.22 26.75
N ALA A 289 10.35 3.51 26.68
CA ALA A 289 10.49 2.14 27.17
C ALA A 289 10.05 2.03 28.64
N PRO A 290 9.21 1.03 28.98
CA PRO A 290 8.88 0.76 30.37
C PRO A 290 10.10 0.25 31.14
N ALA A 291 10.11 0.47 32.45
CA ALA A 291 11.20 0.00 33.34
C ALA A 291 11.28 -1.54 33.45
N THR A 292 10.40 -2.27 32.79
CA THR A 292 10.25 -3.71 32.91
C THR A 292 10.98 -4.46 31.80
N GLY A 293 11.91 -5.32 32.20
CA GLY A 293 12.26 -6.59 31.57
C GLY A 293 12.97 -6.59 30.23
N ASP A 294 14.17 -7.14 30.24
CA ASP A 294 14.86 -7.69 29.08
C ASP A 294 13.97 -8.77 28.43
N ARG A 295 13.92 -8.79 27.12
CA ARG A 295 13.20 -9.78 26.28
C ARG A 295 13.70 -11.23 26.51
N GLY A 296 14.86 -11.39 27.19
CA GLY A 296 15.45 -12.68 27.54
C GLY A 296 16.10 -13.42 26.38
N TYR A 297 16.16 -12.83 25.18
CA TYR A 297 16.92 -13.31 24.02
C TYR A 297 17.25 -12.17 23.06
N ASP A 298 18.33 -12.30 22.36
CA ASP A 298 18.75 -11.45 21.22
C ASP A 298 18.84 -12.35 19.98
N LEU A 299 17.85 -12.25 19.09
CA LEU A 299 17.80 -13.06 17.87
C LEU A 299 18.97 -12.75 16.94
N THR A 300 19.41 -11.49 16.87
CA THR A 300 20.57 -11.08 16.07
C THR A 300 21.82 -11.81 16.55
N GLU A 301 22.08 -11.83 17.86
CA GLU A 301 23.22 -12.53 18.41
C GLU A 301 23.11 -14.06 18.25
N ILE A 302 21.92 -14.63 18.41
CA ILE A 302 21.68 -16.06 18.20
C ILE A 302 21.98 -16.47 16.75
N LEU A 303 21.50 -15.71 15.76
CA LEU A 303 21.77 -15.97 14.35
C LEU A 303 23.27 -15.87 14.04
N ARG A 304 23.94 -14.88 14.61
CA ARG A 304 25.38 -14.66 14.44
C ARG A 304 26.20 -15.79 15.08
N LEU A 305 25.89 -16.21 16.31
CA LEU A 305 26.56 -17.32 16.99
C LEU A 305 26.39 -18.67 16.28
N ARG A 306 25.29 -18.84 15.55
CA ARG A 306 25.04 -20.03 14.72
C ARG A 306 25.72 -19.96 13.34
N ASN A 307 26.41 -18.87 13.03
CA ASN A 307 26.98 -18.57 11.70
C ASN A 307 25.91 -18.70 10.60
N THR A 308 24.69 -18.27 10.89
CA THR A 308 23.58 -18.30 9.92
C THR A 308 23.93 -17.45 8.71
N SER A 309 23.81 -18.00 7.53
CA SER A 309 24.02 -17.28 6.26
C SER A 309 22.74 -16.58 5.79
N PRO A 310 22.82 -15.57 4.92
CA PRO A 310 21.66 -14.98 4.26
C PRO A 310 20.74 -16.02 3.60
N LYS A 311 21.31 -17.01 2.93
CA LYS A 311 20.57 -18.10 2.30
C LYS A 311 19.81 -18.97 3.31
N GLU A 312 20.39 -19.23 4.49
CA GLU A 312 19.73 -19.98 5.56
C GLU A 312 18.59 -19.17 6.18
N MET A 313 18.70 -17.83 6.27
CA MET A 313 17.59 -16.98 6.68
C MET A 313 16.39 -17.12 5.73
N VAL A 314 16.63 -17.14 4.41
CA VAL A 314 15.58 -17.40 3.41
C VAL A 314 15.01 -18.81 3.54
N ARG A 315 15.82 -19.82 3.88
CA ARG A 315 15.32 -21.19 4.12
C ARG A 315 14.40 -21.29 5.34
N TYR A 316 14.61 -20.50 6.38
CA TYR A 316 13.66 -20.40 7.49
C TYR A 316 12.30 -19.87 7.00
N GLY A 317 12.30 -18.82 6.18
CA GLY A 317 11.08 -18.29 5.56
C GLY A 317 10.42 -19.30 4.62
N GLU A 318 11.16 -19.98 3.74
CA GLU A 318 10.63 -21.06 2.89
C GLU A 318 10.00 -22.18 3.75
N SER A 319 10.70 -22.58 4.82
CA SER A 319 10.20 -23.59 5.77
C SER A 319 8.87 -23.16 6.42
N PHE A 320 8.70 -21.86 6.67
CA PHE A 320 7.43 -21.34 7.17
C PHE A 320 6.28 -21.68 6.21
N PHE A 321 6.41 -21.34 4.94
CA PHE A 321 5.36 -21.57 3.94
C PHE A 321 5.16 -23.07 3.62
N THR A 322 6.23 -23.85 3.50
CA THR A 322 6.09 -25.29 3.25
C THR A 322 5.44 -26.01 4.42
N SER A 323 5.64 -25.55 5.65
CA SER A 323 4.95 -26.07 6.83
C SER A 323 3.42 -25.84 6.79
N LEU A 324 2.98 -24.78 6.10
CA LEU A 324 1.57 -24.47 5.84
C LEU A 324 0.96 -25.29 4.70
N GLY A 325 1.79 -25.99 3.91
CA GLY A 325 1.36 -26.80 2.77
C GLY A 325 1.51 -26.12 1.41
N PHE A 326 2.31 -25.07 1.32
CA PHE A 326 2.74 -24.51 0.03
C PHE A 326 3.89 -25.31 -0.57
N ASP A 327 4.04 -25.22 -1.88
CA ASP A 327 5.16 -25.85 -2.58
C ASP A 327 6.48 -25.13 -2.25
N PRO A 328 7.63 -25.81 -2.31
CA PRO A 328 8.94 -25.15 -2.18
C PRO A 328 9.14 -24.07 -3.25
N LEU A 329 10.00 -23.11 -2.96
CA LEU A 329 10.45 -22.11 -3.93
C LEU A 329 11.12 -22.80 -5.13
N PRO A 330 10.88 -22.32 -6.38
CA PRO A 330 11.45 -22.94 -7.57
C PRO A 330 12.99 -22.83 -7.58
N SER A 331 13.67 -23.72 -8.31
CA SER A 331 15.13 -23.68 -8.41
C SER A 331 15.65 -22.34 -8.93
N THR A 332 14.92 -21.73 -9.87
CA THR A 332 15.21 -20.40 -10.42
C THR A 332 15.27 -19.29 -9.35
N PHE A 333 14.47 -19.40 -8.29
CA PHE A 333 14.54 -18.47 -7.16
C PHE A 333 15.93 -18.50 -6.51
N TRP A 334 16.43 -19.70 -6.21
CA TRP A 334 17.73 -19.90 -5.56
C TRP A 334 18.94 -19.56 -6.44
N GLU A 335 18.77 -19.66 -7.75
CA GLU A 335 19.80 -19.36 -8.74
C GLU A 335 19.90 -17.88 -9.09
N ARG A 336 18.77 -17.15 -9.01
CA ARG A 336 18.66 -15.81 -9.61
C ARG A 336 18.35 -14.68 -8.61
N SER A 337 17.97 -15.01 -7.37
CA SER A 337 17.76 -14.01 -6.33
C SER A 337 19.08 -13.35 -5.93
N MET A 338 19.03 -12.06 -5.59
CA MET A 338 20.15 -11.33 -5.01
C MET A 338 19.94 -11.26 -3.50
N LEU A 339 20.67 -12.08 -2.73
CA LEU A 339 20.54 -12.20 -1.28
C LEU A 339 21.65 -11.50 -0.49
N THR A 340 22.67 -11.00 -1.19
CA THR A 340 23.80 -10.28 -0.60
C THR A 340 24.16 -9.08 -1.48
N LYS A 341 24.75 -8.05 -0.89
CA LYS A 341 25.27 -6.92 -1.68
C LYS A 341 26.41 -7.40 -2.59
N PRO A 342 26.37 -7.11 -3.91
CA PRO A 342 27.51 -7.34 -4.80
C PRO A 342 28.75 -6.57 -4.33
N GLU A 343 29.95 -7.13 -4.55
CA GLU A 343 31.21 -6.49 -4.17
C GLU A 343 31.80 -5.59 -5.28
N ASP A 344 31.44 -5.88 -6.53
CA ASP A 344 32.06 -5.31 -7.74
C ASP A 344 31.19 -4.28 -8.46
N HIS A 345 29.94 -4.09 -8.03
CA HIS A 345 29.00 -3.12 -8.63
C HIS A 345 27.95 -2.64 -7.62
N GLU A 346 27.28 -1.53 -7.97
CA GLU A 346 26.19 -0.99 -7.17
C GLU A 346 24.85 -1.66 -7.51
N ALA A 347 24.06 -1.90 -6.45
CA ALA A 347 22.72 -2.46 -6.53
C ALA A 347 21.78 -1.79 -5.52
N VAL A 348 20.48 -1.86 -5.77
CA VAL A 348 19.45 -1.40 -4.83
C VAL A 348 19.29 -2.44 -3.72
N CYS A 349 19.79 -2.15 -2.54
CA CYS A 349 19.77 -3.06 -1.38
C CYS A 349 18.40 -3.19 -0.68
N HIS A 350 17.46 -2.27 -0.92
CA HIS A 350 16.12 -2.34 -0.33
C HIS A 350 15.43 -3.67 -0.72
N ALA A 351 14.87 -4.36 0.29
CA ALA A 351 14.18 -5.63 0.08
C ALA A 351 13.01 -5.49 -0.90
N SER A 352 12.84 -6.47 -1.78
CA SER A 352 11.70 -6.54 -2.70
C SER A 352 11.55 -7.92 -3.31
N ALA A 353 10.32 -8.39 -3.41
CA ALA A 353 9.94 -9.61 -4.09
C ALA A 353 9.57 -9.32 -5.54
N TRP A 354 9.96 -10.18 -6.46
CA TRP A 354 9.83 -9.99 -7.90
C TRP A 354 9.16 -11.18 -8.56
N ASP A 355 8.28 -10.90 -9.51
CA ASP A 355 7.75 -11.86 -10.49
C ASP A 355 8.21 -11.41 -11.88
N ILE A 356 9.14 -12.18 -12.48
CA ILE A 356 9.84 -11.76 -13.70
C ILE A 356 9.09 -12.17 -14.96
N ASP A 357 8.46 -13.35 -14.94
CA ASP A 357 7.76 -13.91 -16.09
C ASP A 357 6.26 -14.10 -15.84
N PHE A 358 5.80 -13.73 -14.65
CA PHE A 358 4.42 -13.89 -14.18
C PHE A 358 3.94 -15.34 -14.17
N GLU A 359 4.85 -16.31 -14.21
CA GLU A 359 4.54 -17.74 -14.23
C GLU A 359 5.35 -18.55 -13.22
N LYS A 360 6.69 -18.50 -13.29
CA LYS A 360 7.59 -19.39 -12.52
C LYS A 360 8.87 -18.72 -12.03
N ASP A 361 9.27 -17.58 -12.58
CA ASP A 361 10.53 -16.91 -12.24
C ASP A 361 10.29 -15.84 -11.19
N VAL A 362 10.00 -16.28 -9.96
CA VAL A 362 9.95 -15.39 -8.80
C VAL A 362 11.33 -15.23 -8.18
N ARG A 363 11.64 -14.05 -7.65
CA ARG A 363 12.96 -13.73 -7.07
C ARG A 363 12.81 -12.83 -5.84
N LEU A 364 13.84 -12.87 -4.99
CA LEU A 364 14.04 -11.93 -3.90
C LEU A 364 15.28 -11.09 -4.17
N LYS A 365 15.18 -9.77 -4.02
CA LYS A 365 16.30 -8.85 -4.04
C LYS A 365 16.43 -8.19 -2.67
N MET A 366 17.53 -8.47 -1.98
CA MET A 366 17.81 -7.93 -0.65
C MET A 366 19.30 -8.07 -0.33
N CYS A 367 19.92 -7.04 0.25
CA CYS A 367 21.27 -7.15 0.82
C CYS A 367 21.16 -7.59 2.29
N ILE A 368 20.84 -8.86 2.51
CA ILE A 368 20.49 -9.43 3.80
C ILE A 368 21.63 -9.25 4.81
N GLN A 369 21.31 -8.59 5.93
CA GLN A 369 22.13 -8.56 7.13
C GLN A 369 21.67 -9.65 8.10
N VAL A 370 22.62 -10.32 8.78
CA VAL A 370 22.25 -11.38 9.73
C VAL A 370 21.81 -10.73 11.05
N ASN A 371 20.52 -10.36 11.11
CA ASN A 371 19.88 -9.71 12.25
C ASN A 371 18.38 -10.05 12.33
N GLU A 372 17.73 -9.67 13.43
CA GLU A 372 16.30 -9.91 13.68
C GLU A 372 15.41 -9.15 12.70
N GLU A 373 15.78 -7.94 12.32
CA GLU A 373 14.99 -7.11 11.40
C GLU A 373 14.91 -7.79 10.04
N ASP A 374 16.04 -8.15 9.46
CA ASP A 374 16.10 -8.79 8.15
C ASP A 374 15.53 -10.21 8.17
N PHE A 375 15.64 -10.93 9.30
CA PHE A 375 14.96 -12.21 9.47
C PHE A 375 13.45 -12.06 9.31
N THR A 376 12.86 -11.04 9.92
CA THR A 376 11.42 -10.73 9.81
C THR A 376 11.07 -10.24 8.40
N THR A 377 11.92 -9.38 7.81
CA THR A 377 11.73 -8.85 6.45
C THR A 377 11.74 -9.96 5.41
N VAL A 378 12.63 -10.96 5.53
CA VAL A 378 12.66 -12.13 4.64
C VAL A 378 11.31 -12.87 4.66
N HIS A 379 10.70 -13.05 5.84
CA HIS A 379 9.38 -13.68 5.94
C HIS A 379 8.29 -12.83 5.29
N HIS A 380 8.34 -11.52 5.40
CA HIS A 380 7.45 -10.57 4.74
C HIS A 380 7.58 -10.67 3.21
N GLU A 381 8.79 -10.55 2.68
CA GLU A 381 9.06 -10.59 1.23
C GLU A 381 8.65 -11.92 0.59
N LEU A 382 8.89 -13.01 1.28
CA LEU A 382 8.40 -14.31 0.81
C LEU A 382 6.87 -14.39 0.79
N GLY A 383 6.17 -13.63 1.65
CA GLY A 383 4.72 -13.46 1.55
C GLY A 383 4.28 -12.96 0.18
N HIS A 384 5.01 -12.00 -0.38
CA HIS A 384 4.78 -11.52 -1.75
C HIS A 384 5.08 -12.61 -2.80
N ASN A 385 6.23 -13.30 -2.71
CA ASN A 385 6.58 -14.35 -3.67
C ASN A 385 5.56 -15.50 -3.66
N TYR A 386 5.09 -15.94 -2.50
CA TYR A 386 4.08 -16.99 -2.39
C TYR A 386 2.70 -16.53 -2.90
N TYR A 387 2.37 -15.24 -2.79
CA TYR A 387 1.17 -14.69 -3.41
C TYR A 387 1.29 -14.70 -4.94
N GLN A 388 2.43 -14.23 -5.48
CA GLN A 388 2.75 -14.27 -6.92
C GLN A 388 2.62 -15.68 -7.47
N MET A 389 3.22 -16.68 -6.82
CA MET A 389 3.12 -18.08 -7.21
C MET A 389 1.67 -18.60 -7.16
N ALA A 390 0.87 -18.19 -6.17
CA ALA A 390 -0.49 -18.67 -5.98
C ALA A 390 -1.43 -18.20 -7.11
N TYR A 391 -1.37 -16.93 -7.51
CA TYR A 391 -2.24 -16.40 -8.56
C TYR A 391 -1.68 -16.60 -10.00
N SER A 392 -0.52 -17.20 -10.17
CA SER A 392 0.14 -17.36 -11.48
C SER A 392 -0.70 -18.11 -12.53
N ARG A 393 -1.71 -18.89 -12.08
CA ARG A 393 -2.64 -19.62 -12.95
C ARG A 393 -3.82 -18.80 -13.43
N GLN A 394 -4.02 -17.59 -12.89
CA GLN A 394 -5.07 -16.68 -13.32
C GLN A 394 -4.79 -16.12 -14.73
N PRO A 395 -5.79 -15.67 -15.49
CA PRO A 395 -5.58 -14.78 -16.64
C PRO A 395 -4.68 -13.60 -16.26
N PHE A 396 -3.90 -13.09 -17.22
CA PHE A 396 -2.82 -12.13 -16.91
C PHE A 396 -3.30 -10.89 -16.13
N LEU A 397 -4.40 -10.27 -16.55
CA LEU A 397 -4.94 -9.10 -15.84
C LEU A 397 -5.43 -9.38 -14.41
N PHE A 398 -5.55 -10.63 -14.02
CA PHE A 398 -5.91 -11.05 -12.66
C PHE A 398 -4.71 -11.52 -11.83
N ARG A 399 -3.50 -11.48 -12.39
CA ARG A 399 -2.25 -11.84 -11.67
C ARG A 399 -1.75 -10.68 -10.82
N ASP A 400 -2.56 -10.29 -9.86
CA ASP A 400 -2.27 -9.28 -8.84
C ASP A 400 -3.10 -9.60 -7.59
N SER A 401 -2.87 -8.88 -6.49
CA SER A 401 -3.65 -9.03 -5.27
C SER A 401 -5.08 -8.50 -5.41
N ALA A 402 -5.97 -8.93 -4.54
CA ALA A 402 -7.40 -8.55 -4.57
C ALA A 402 -7.64 -7.04 -4.54
N ASN A 403 -6.76 -6.28 -3.92
CA ASN A 403 -6.54 -4.83 -4.08
C ASN A 403 -5.13 -4.47 -3.61
N ASP A 404 -4.70 -3.23 -3.84
CA ASP A 404 -3.35 -2.72 -3.56
C ASP A 404 -2.84 -2.98 -2.13
N ALA A 405 -3.74 -3.20 -1.16
CA ALA A 405 -3.36 -3.40 0.24
C ALA A 405 -3.10 -4.87 0.60
N PHE A 406 -3.64 -5.81 -0.18
CA PHE A 406 -3.56 -7.24 0.18
C PHE A 406 -2.14 -7.79 0.10
N HIS A 407 -1.34 -7.37 -0.86
CA HIS A 407 0.05 -7.80 -0.97
C HIS A 407 0.84 -7.47 0.30
N GLU A 408 0.83 -6.20 0.68
CA GLU A 408 1.50 -5.73 1.91
C GLU A 408 0.91 -6.39 3.16
N ALA A 409 -0.42 -6.51 3.23
CA ALA A 409 -1.08 -7.15 4.36
C ALA A 409 -0.69 -8.62 4.54
N ILE A 410 -0.43 -9.36 3.45
CA ILE A 410 0.02 -10.76 3.52
C ILE A 410 1.46 -10.83 4.01
N GLY A 411 2.40 -10.08 3.46
CA GLY A 411 3.78 -10.01 3.94
C GLY A 411 3.82 -9.72 5.45
N ASP A 412 3.10 -8.69 5.87
CA ASP A 412 2.99 -8.31 7.28
C ASP A 412 2.28 -9.38 8.15
N THR A 413 1.27 -10.09 7.63
CA THR A 413 0.59 -11.19 8.36
C THR A 413 1.57 -12.31 8.70
N ILE A 414 2.45 -12.65 7.76
CA ILE A 414 3.50 -13.65 8.00
C ILE A 414 4.52 -13.12 9.00
N ALA A 415 4.94 -11.86 8.87
CA ALA A 415 5.84 -11.21 9.82
C ALA A 415 5.26 -11.16 11.26
N LEU A 416 3.94 -11.01 11.43
CA LEU A 416 3.27 -11.11 12.74
C LEU A 416 3.37 -12.52 13.34
N SER A 417 3.52 -13.57 12.53
CA SER A 417 3.70 -14.94 12.97
C SER A 417 5.14 -15.31 13.36
N VAL A 418 6.10 -14.41 13.14
CA VAL A 418 7.50 -14.54 13.62
C VAL A 418 7.52 -14.19 15.12
N THR A 419 7.02 -15.10 15.93
CA THR A 419 6.86 -14.96 17.39
C THR A 419 7.91 -15.78 18.16
N PRO A 420 8.14 -15.53 19.45
CA PRO A 420 8.98 -16.40 20.28
C PRO A 420 8.57 -17.87 20.26
N ALA A 421 7.28 -18.16 20.13
CA ALA A 421 6.79 -19.55 19.99
C ALA A 421 7.28 -20.19 18.70
N TYR A 422 7.24 -19.47 17.58
CA TYR A 422 7.81 -19.90 16.31
C TYR A 422 9.33 -20.10 16.40
N LEU A 423 10.06 -19.13 16.96
CA LEU A 423 11.52 -19.22 17.12
C LEU A 423 11.94 -20.43 17.97
N LYS A 424 11.14 -20.77 19.01
CA LYS A 424 11.35 -21.98 19.79
C LYS A 424 11.07 -23.23 18.96
N GLN A 425 10.00 -23.25 18.18
CA GLN A 425 9.60 -24.40 17.39
C GLN A 425 10.63 -24.76 16.30
N ILE A 426 11.28 -23.75 15.71
CA ILE A 426 12.36 -23.95 14.76
C ILE A 426 13.75 -24.06 15.42
N GLY A 427 13.79 -24.08 16.77
CA GLY A 427 14.99 -24.32 17.55
C GLY A 427 15.97 -23.16 17.64
N LEU A 428 15.56 -21.93 17.28
CA LEU A 428 16.43 -20.73 17.44
C LEU A 428 16.54 -20.29 18.88
N ILE A 429 15.46 -20.43 19.68
CA ILE A 429 15.49 -20.19 21.12
C ILE A 429 15.05 -21.46 21.89
N ASN A 430 15.49 -21.59 23.14
CA ASN A 430 15.18 -22.76 23.97
C ASN A 430 13.90 -22.57 24.80
N LYS A 431 13.57 -21.33 25.16
CA LYS A 431 12.46 -20.98 26.04
C LYS A 431 11.74 -19.75 25.51
N VAL A 432 10.40 -19.78 25.51
CA VAL A 432 9.60 -18.57 25.29
C VAL A 432 9.77 -17.64 26.50
N PRO A 433 10.02 -16.33 26.28
CA PRO A 433 10.16 -15.34 27.35
C PRO A 433 8.95 -15.26 28.28
N ASP A 434 9.16 -14.66 29.45
CA ASP A 434 8.09 -14.40 30.40
C ASP A 434 7.17 -13.30 29.86
N PRO A 435 5.82 -13.43 29.97
CA PRO A 435 4.87 -12.40 29.54
C PRO A 435 5.07 -11.00 30.15
N GLN A 436 5.80 -10.88 31.27
CA GLN A 436 6.12 -9.56 31.86
C GLN A 436 6.98 -8.68 30.94
N SER A 437 7.76 -9.27 30.04
CA SER A 437 8.57 -8.56 29.04
C SER A 437 7.77 -8.10 27.81
N ASP A 438 6.54 -8.58 27.65
CA ASP A 438 5.75 -8.39 26.42
C ASP A 438 5.30 -6.94 26.23
N ILE A 439 5.15 -6.13 27.31
CA ILE A 439 4.75 -4.72 27.20
C ILE A 439 5.78 -3.89 26.41
N GLY A 440 7.06 -4.08 26.67
CA GLY A 440 8.13 -3.39 25.92
C GLY A 440 8.10 -3.74 24.42
N PHE A 441 7.93 -5.02 24.12
CA PHE A 441 7.78 -5.52 22.74
C PHE A 441 6.54 -4.94 22.04
N LEU A 442 5.37 -5.00 22.71
CA LEU A 442 4.12 -4.47 22.17
C LEU A 442 4.20 -2.94 21.99
N LEU A 443 4.83 -2.21 22.92
CA LEU A 443 5.03 -0.78 22.79
C LEU A 443 5.91 -0.45 21.58
N SER A 444 7.04 -1.14 21.40
CA SER A 444 7.91 -0.96 20.23
C SER A 444 7.13 -1.17 18.92
N ARG A 445 6.34 -2.25 18.83
CA ARG A 445 5.49 -2.50 17.66
C ARG A 445 4.37 -1.46 17.49
N ALA A 446 3.78 -0.97 18.57
CA ALA A 446 2.74 0.05 18.49
C ALA A 446 3.27 1.41 18.01
N LEU A 447 4.51 1.75 18.36
CA LEU A 447 5.19 2.95 17.86
C LEU A 447 5.47 2.89 16.35
N ASP A 448 5.51 1.71 15.77
CA ASP A 448 5.54 1.50 14.33
C ASP A 448 4.11 1.43 13.74
N LYS A 449 3.35 0.41 14.08
CA LYS A 449 2.10 0.04 13.41
C LYS A 449 0.91 0.93 13.80
N VAL A 450 0.74 1.27 15.08
CA VAL A 450 -0.39 2.07 15.56
C VAL A 450 -0.16 3.56 15.34
N ALA A 451 1.06 4.06 15.59
CA ALA A 451 1.42 5.45 15.33
C ALA A 451 1.26 5.84 13.85
N PHE A 452 1.47 4.88 12.94
CA PHE A 452 1.35 5.07 11.49
C PHE A 452 -0.10 5.32 11.02
N LEU A 453 -1.09 4.73 11.69
CA LEU A 453 -2.46 4.69 11.18
C LEU A 453 -3.06 6.04 10.79
N PRO A 454 -3.01 7.10 11.63
CA PRO A 454 -3.56 8.38 11.22
C PRO A 454 -2.81 9.04 10.07
N PHE A 455 -1.50 8.83 9.95
CA PHE A 455 -0.73 9.33 8.81
C PHE A 455 -1.10 8.58 7.53
N GLY A 456 -1.14 7.25 7.58
CA GLY A 456 -1.58 6.41 6.48
C GLY A 456 -2.96 6.81 5.95
N TYR A 457 -3.87 7.18 6.86
CA TYR A 457 -5.22 7.62 6.54
C TYR A 457 -5.28 9.04 5.93
N LEU A 458 -4.61 10.03 6.55
CA LEU A 458 -4.82 11.44 6.20
C LEU A 458 -4.19 11.88 4.87
N VAL A 459 -3.12 11.21 4.40
CA VAL A 459 -2.41 11.60 3.17
C VAL A 459 -3.35 11.61 1.97
N ASP A 460 -4.12 10.54 1.79
CA ASP A 460 -5.07 10.46 0.68
C ASP A 460 -6.36 11.23 0.97
N GLN A 461 -6.78 11.38 2.22
CA GLN A 461 -7.85 12.31 2.58
C GLN A 461 -7.57 13.72 2.09
N TRP A 462 -6.32 14.20 2.28
CA TRP A 462 -5.89 15.49 1.77
C TRP A 462 -5.92 15.53 0.24
N ARG A 463 -5.36 14.52 -0.45
CA ARG A 463 -5.32 14.46 -1.92
C ARG A 463 -6.71 14.38 -2.54
N TRP A 464 -7.60 13.56 -2.00
CA TRP A 464 -8.98 13.46 -2.51
C TRP A 464 -9.73 14.79 -2.41
N LYS A 465 -9.55 15.52 -1.31
CA LYS A 465 -10.14 16.86 -1.12
C LYS A 465 -9.51 17.91 -2.05
N VAL A 466 -8.24 17.78 -2.37
CA VAL A 466 -7.56 18.61 -3.37
C VAL A 466 -8.09 18.31 -4.78
N PHE A 467 -8.17 17.04 -5.16
CA PHE A 467 -8.70 16.64 -6.46
C PHE A 467 -10.17 17.01 -6.63
N SER A 468 -11.00 16.87 -5.62
CA SER A 468 -12.40 17.27 -5.68
C SER A 468 -12.62 18.80 -5.69
N GLY A 469 -11.59 19.58 -5.38
CA GLY A 469 -11.68 21.04 -5.22
C GLY A 469 -12.23 21.50 -3.87
N GLU A 470 -12.50 20.60 -2.92
CA GLU A 470 -12.89 20.95 -1.55
C GLU A 470 -11.79 21.76 -0.86
N ILE A 471 -10.52 21.43 -1.11
CA ILE A 471 -9.36 22.22 -0.70
C ILE A 471 -8.85 23.01 -1.91
N ALA A 472 -9.04 24.32 -1.87
CA ALA A 472 -8.56 25.21 -2.92
C ALA A 472 -7.03 25.36 -2.87
N PRO A 473 -6.36 25.70 -4.01
CA PRO A 473 -4.90 25.86 -4.04
C PRO A 473 -4.34 26.85 -3.01
N ARG A 474 -5.09 27.89 -2.65
CA ARG A 474 -4.69 28.87 -1.63
C ARG A 474 -4.69 28.31 -0.20
N ASP A 475 -5.24 27.13 0.03
CA ASP A 475 -5.43 26.52 1.35
C ASP A 475 -4.68 25.18 1.49
N TYR A 476 -3.84 24.78 0.53
CA TYR A 476 -3.18 23.47 0.48
C TYR A 476 -2.39 23.15 1.75
N ASN A 477 -1.55 24.08 2.18
CA ASN A 477 -0.67 23.85 3.33
C ASN A 477 -1.43 23.94 4.66
N LYS A 478 -2.36 24.91 4.78
CA LYS A 478 -3.23 25.02 5.94
C LYS A 478 -4.06 23.78 6.15
N ALA A 479 -4.73 23.28 5.10
CA ALA A 479 -5.57 22.10 5.17
C ALA A 479 -4.75 20.83 5.49
N TRP A 480 -3.52 20.72 5.01
CA TRP A 480 -2.61 19.66 5.40
C TRP A 480 -2.38 19.63 6.91
N TRP A 481 -2.06 20.78 7.51
CA TRP A 481 -1.82 20.87 8.95
C TRP A 481 -3.09 20.75 9.79
N ASP A 482 -4.24 21.18 9.29
CA ASP A 482 -5.53 20.95 9.95
C ASP A 482 -5.83 19.44 10.05
N LEU A 483 -5.58 18.66 8.99
CA LEU A 483 -5.72 17.20 9.01
C LEU A 483 -4.67 16.54 9.92
N ARG A 484 -3.41 16.98 9.87
CA ARG A 484 -2.35 16.49 10.76
C ARG A 484 -2.71 16.71 12.23
N LYS A 485 -3.20 17.89 12.56
CA LYS A 485 -3.68 18.22 13.91
C LYS A 485 -4.87 17.36 14.31
N LYS A 486 -5.85 17.22 13.42
CA LYS A 486 -7.09 16.47 13.68
C LYS A 486 -6.83 14.97 13.93
N TYR A 487 -6.05 14.33 13.08
CA TYR A 487 -5.89 12.87 13.11
C TYR A 487 -4.65 12.41 13.89
N GLN A 488 -3.53 13.09 13.73
CA GLN A 488 -2.29 12.72 14.43
C GLN A 488 -2.06 13.48 15.74
N GLY A 489 -2.74 14.61 15.99
CA GLY A 489 -2.45 15.46 17.13
C GLY A 489 -1.08 16.14 17.05
N VAL A 490 -0.54 16.37 15.85
CA VAL A 490 0.77 17.01 15.65
C VAL A 490 0.65 18.39 15.03
N VAL A 491 1.64 19.24 15.32
CA VAL A 491 1.79 20.59 14.76
C VAL A 491 3.20 20.77 14.19
N PRO A 492 3.39 21.73 13.25
CA PRO A 492 4.73 22.04 12.76
C PRO A 492 5.57 22.68 13.88
N PRO A 493 6.91 22.48 13.87
CA PRO A 493 7.79 23.07 14.88
C PRO A 493 8.00 24.58 14.73
N ALA A 494 7.58 25.15 13.60
CA ALA A 494 7.68 26.56 13.27
C ALA A 494 6.44 27.02 12.51
N PRO A 495 6.09 28.32 12.50
CA PRO A 495 4.99 28.84 11.71
C PRO A 495 5.13 28.46 10.23
N ARG A 496 4.02 28.02 9.62
CA ARG A 496 3.93 27.67 8.20
C ARG A 496 2.92 28.57 7.51
N SER A 497 3.14 28.76 6.22
CA SER A 497 2.28 29.61 5.38
C SER A 497 1.90 28.87 4.08
N GLU A 498 1.12 29.52 3.23
CA GLU A 498 0.81 29.00 1.89
C GLU A 498 1.95 29.16 0.87
N GLN A 499 3.09 29.74 1.26
CA GLN A 499 4.34 29.65 0.49
C GLN A 499 5.02 28.28 0.66
N ASP A 500 4.67 27.57 1.72
CA ASP A 500 5.11 26.21 2.00
C ASP A 500 4.24 25.18 1.26
N PHE A 501 4.79 23.99 1.07
CA PHE A 501 4.05 22.86 0.50
C PHE A 501 4.45 21.57 1.21
N ASP A 502 4.12 21.48 2.51
CA ASP A 502 4.60 20.42 3.38
C ASP A 502 4.07 19.03 3.01
N ALA A 503 2.89 18.94 2.40
CA ALA A 503 2.41 17.69 1.81
C ALA A 503 3.35 17.17 0.72
N GLY A 504 3.90 18.07 -0.10
CA GLY A 504 4.86 17.73 -1.15
C GLY A 504 6.22 17.24 -0.64
N ALA A 505 6.56 17.53 0.62
CA ALA A 505 7.77 17.02 1.25
C ALA A 505 7.73 15.50 1.54
N LYS A 506 6.59 14.83 1.30
CA LYS A 506 6.43 13.37 1.32
C LYS A 506 6.45 12.82 -0.11
N TYR A 507 7.40 11.94 -0.42
CA TYR A 507 7.64 11.36 -1.75
C TYR A 507 6.36 11.00 -2.54
N HIS A 508 5.41 10.35 -1.88
CA HIS A 508 4.18 9.85 -2.51
C HIS A 508 3.28 10.96 -3.11
N VAL A 509 3.46 12.20 -2.70
CA VAL A 509 2.69 13.32 -3.25
C VAL A 509 3.27 13.77 -4.60
N PRO A 510 4.55 14.15 -4.73
CA PRO A 510 5.13 14.50 -6.03
C PRO A 510 5.25 13.31 -6.99
N ALA A 511 5.48 12.09 -6.49
CA ALA A 511 5.53 10.86 -7.29
C ALA A 511 4.15 10.26 -7.61
N ASN A 512 3.07 10.94 -7.22
CA ASN A 512 1.69 10.53 -7.52
C ASN A 512 1.34 9.09 -7.10
N THR A 513 1.89 8.60 -6.01
CA THR A 513 1.63 7.24 -5.51
C THR A 513 0.47 7.23 -4.51
N PRO A 514 -0.65 6.52 -4.77
CA PRO A 514 -1.76 6.40 -3.81
C PRO A 514 -1.31 5.84 -2.46
N TYR A 515 -1.83 6.37 -1.36
CA TYR A 515 -1.35 6.09 0.00
C TYR A 515 -2.33 5.28 0.86
N ALA A 516 -3.62 5.27 0.50
CA ALA A 516 -4.67 4.54 1.22
C ALA A 516 -4.35 3.05 1.39
N ARG A 517 -3.62 2.45 0.43
CA ARG A 517 -3.16 1.06 0.47
C ARG A 517 -2.40 0.72 1.75
N TYR A 518 -1.55 1.61 2.23
CA TYR A 518 -0.74 1.39 3.43
C TYR A 518 -1.58 1.42 4.72
N PHE A 519 -2.57 2.30 4.78
CA PHE A 519 -3.53 2.30 5.89
C PHE A 519 -4.34 1.01 5.94
N LEU A 520 -4.86 0.57 4.78
CA LEU A 520 -5.63 -0.67 4.70
C LEU A 520 -4.76 -1.89 4.99
N ALA A 521 -3.54 -1.94 4.48
CA ALA A 521 -2.59 -3.02 4.77
C ALA A 521 -2.29 -3.13 6.27
N ALA A 522 -2.07 -1.97 6.93
CA ALA A 522 -1.84 -1.91 8.36
C ALA A 522 -3.03 -2.43 9.20
N ILE A 523 -4.25 -2.41 8.65
CA ILE A 523 -5.45 -2.97 9.28
C ILE A 523 -5.61 -4.45 8.93
N LEU A 524 -5.57 -4.77 7.63
CA LEU A 524 -5.85 -6.10 7.12
C LEU A 524 -4.88 -7.16 7.65
N GLN A 525 -3.60 -6.81 7.84
CA GLN A 525 -2.62 -7.74 8.41
C GLN A 525 -3.08 -8.33 9.75
N PHE A 526 -3.67 -7.53 10.63
CA PHE A 526 -4.17 -8.01 11.92
C PHE A 526 -5.47 -8.81 11.78
N GLN A 527 -6.36 -8.41 10.87
CA GLN A 527 -7.59 -9.15 10.60
C GLN A 527 -7.28 -10.52 10.00
N PHE A 528 -6.36 -10.62 9.04
CA PHE A 528 -5.89 -11.89 8.48
C PHE A 528 -5.21 -12.75 9.55
N HIS A 529 -4.28 -12.18 10.31
CA HIS A 529 -3.59 -12.89 11.37
C HIS A 529 -4.57 -13.44 12.42
N ARG A 530 -5.53 -12.63 12.90
CA ARG A 530 -6.58 -13.06 13.84
C ARG A 530 -7.38 -14.23 13.28
N ALA A 531 -7.79 -14.16 12.02
CA ALA A 531 -8.58 -15.21 11.39
C ALA A 531 -7.78 -16.51 11.22
N LEU A 532 -6.53 -16.42 10.78
CA LEU A 532 -5.66 -17.58 10.61
C LEU A 532 -5.28 -18.22 11.95
N CYS A 533 -5.08 -17.43 12.99
CA CYS A 533 -4.85 -17.93 14.35
C CYS A 533 -6.07 -18.66 14.91
N ARG A 534 -7.28 -18.15 14.68
CA ARG A 534 -8.53 -18.85 15.03
C ARG A 534 -8.66 -20.18 14.28
N GLU A 535 -8.36 -20.20 12.99
CA GLU A 535 -8.35 -21.42 12.16
C GLU A 535 -7.30 -22.43 12.64
N ALA A 536 -6.17 -21.93 13.15
CA ALA A 536 -5.14 -22.76 13.78
C ALA A 536 -5.54 -23.31 15.17
N GLY A 537 -6.69 -22.88 15.72
CA GLY A 537 -7.16 -23.28 17.05
C GLY A 537 -6.40 -22.60 18.20
N PHE A 538 -5.72 -21.47 17.94
CA PHE A 538 -5.00 -20.73 18.96
C PHE A 538 -5.97 -19.95 19.86
N THR A 539 -5.82 -20.06 21.19
CA THR A 539 -6.69 -19.44 22.19
C THR A 539 -5.96 -18.46 23.12
N GLY A 540 -4.65 -18.29 22.95
CA GLY A 540 -3.83 -17.35 23.73
C GLY A 540 -3.94 -15.90 23.22
N PRO A 541 -3.16 -14.98 23.81
CA PRO A 541 -3.05 -13.60 23.33
C PRO A 541 -2.58 -13.55 21.87
N LEU A 542 -3.28 -12.77 21.05
CA LEU A 542 -3.09 -12.78 19.59
C LEU A 542 -1.64 -12.49 19.14
N TYR A 543 -0.93 -11.60 19.83
CA TYR A 543 0.47 -11.27 19.53
C TYR A 543 1.48 -12.42 19.75
N GLN A 544 1.06 -13.48 20.45
CA GLN A 544 1.89 -14.68 20.66
C GLN A 544 1.61 -15.79 19.64
N CYS A 545 0.57 -15.61 18.82
CA CYS A 545 0.19 -16.61 17.83
C CYS A 545 1.21 -16.71 16.70
N SER A 546 1.54 -17.94 16.34
CA SER A 546 2.15 -18.28 15.05
C SER A 546 1.32 -19.35 14.35
N ILE A 547 1.14 -19.18 13.05
CA ILE A 547 0.45 -20.19 12.22
C ILE A 547 1.40 -21.25 11.66
N TYR A 548 2.70 -21.19 11.96
CA TYR A 548 3.70 -22.15 11.50
C TYR A 548 3.27 -23.60 11.77
N GLY A 549 3.39 -24.45 10.76
CA GLY A 549 3.02 -25.88 10.84
C GLY A 549 1.52 -26.15 10.73
N ASN A 550 0.66 -25.13 10.65
CA ASN A 550 -0.79 -25.33 10.62
C ASN A 550 -1.34 -25.36 9.19
N LYS A 551 -1.56 -26.56 8.66
CA LYS A 551 -2.08 -26.76 7.28
C LYS A 551 -3.50 -26.25 7.08
N LYS A 552 -4.35 -26.17 8.13
CA LYS A 552 -5.70 -25.61 8.00
C LYS A 552 -5.64 -24.12 7.73
N ALA A 553 -4.83 -23.39 8.52
CA ALA A 553 -4.56 -21.98 8.28
C ALA A 553 -3.92 -21.76 6.90
N GLY A 554 -2.96 -22.63 6.52
CA GLY A 554 -2.32 -22.58 5.20
C GLY A 554 -3.29 -22.78 4.03
N ASN A 555 -4.21 -23.75 4.13
CA ASN A 555 -5.24 -23.96 3.09
C ASN A 555 -6.17 -22.75 2.94
N LYS A 556 -6.55 -22.13 4.05
CA LYS A 556 -7.40 -20.93 4.05
C LYS A 556 -6.69 -19.72 3.44
N LEU A 557 -5.42 -19.54 3.79
CA LEU A 557 -4.56 -18.54 3.18
C LEU A 557 -4.43 -18.78 1.67
N LYS A 558 -4.08 -19.99 1.24
CA LYS A 558 -3.90 -20.37 -0.16
C LYS A 558 -5.16 -20.12 -1.00
N ALA A 559 -6.33 -20.47 -0.49
CA ALA A 559 -7.60 -20.26 -1.18
C ALA A 559 -7.86 -18.77 -1.49
N MET A 560 -7.45 -17.86 -0.62
CA MET A 560 -7.53 -16.41 -0.89
C MET A 560 -6.48 -15.96 -1.89
N LEU A 561 -5.21 -16.40 -1.73
CA LEU A 561 -4.12 -16.00 -2.62
C LEU A 561 -4.37 -16.43 -4.08
N GLU A 562 -4.92 -17.62 -4.31
CA GLU A 562 -5.23 -18.16 -5.64
C GLU A 562 -6.30 -17.37 -6.39
N MET A 563 -7.12 -16.57 -5.70
CA MET A 563 -8.11 -15.72 -6.36
C MET A 563 -7.48 -14.57 -7.17
N GLY A 564 -6.32 -14.07 -6.73
CA GLY A 564 -5.72 -12.87 -7.31
C GLY A 564 -6.73 -11.73 -7.36
N LEU A 565 -6.74 -11.00 -8.48
CA LEU A 565 -7.66 -9.89 -8.76
C LEU A 565 -8.95 -10.31 -9.49
N SER A 566 -9.19 -11.63 -9.64
CA SER A 566 -10.31 -12.15 -10.44
C SER A 566 -11.70 -11.86 -9.86
N ARG A 567 -11.77 -11.55 -8.55
CA ARG A 567 -13.00 -11.23 -7.84
C ARG A 567 -12.87 -9.94 -7.04
N PRO A 568 -13.99 -9.28 -6.68
CA PRO A 568 -13.96 -8.15 -5.74
C PRO A 568 -13.29 -8.55 -4.42
N TRP A 569 -12.57 -7.59 -3.80
CA TRP A 569 -11.83 -7.85 -2.56
C TRP A 569 -12.69 -8.41 -1.39
N PRO A 570 -14.01 -8.12 -1.25
CA PRO A 570 -14.81 -8.74 -0.20
C PRO A 570 -14.86 -10.27 -0.30
N ASP A 571 -14.84 -10.84 -1.51
CA ASP A 571 -14.79 -12.29 -1.72
C ASP A 571 -13.46 -12.88 -1.22
N ALA A 572 -12.35 -12.22 -1.52
CA ALA A 572 -11.03 -12.61 -1.04
C ALA A 572 -10.91 -12.48 0.49
N LEU A 573 -11.44 -11.39 1.05
CA LEU A 573 -11.52 -11.20 2.51
C LEU A 573 -12.34 -12.30 3.17
N LYS A 574 -13.49 -12.64 2.60
CA LYS A 574 -14.35 -13.73 3.08
C LYS A 574 -13.65 -15.09 3.04
N ALA A 575 -12.88 -15.36 2.00
CA ALA A 575 -12.12 -16.60 1.88
C ALA A 575 -11.14 -16.81 3.03
N ILE A 576 -10.44 -15.76 3.45
CA ILE A 576 -9.45 -15.85 4.53
C ILE A 576 -10.04 -15.62 5.93
N THR A 577 -11.05 -14.75 6.07
CA THR A 577 -11.58 -14.36 7.39
C THR A 577 -12.95 -14.96 7.72
N GLY A 578 -13.74 -15.30 6.71
CA GLY A 578 -15.17 -15.61 6.83
C GLY A 578 -16.07 -14.35 6.83
N GLU A 579 -15.50 -13.16 6.76
CA GLU A 579 -16.19 -11.86 6.81
C GLU A 579 -15.98 -11.09 5.51
N GLU A 580 -17.00 -10.35 5.05
CA GLU A 580 -16.93 -9.54 3.81
C GLU A 580 -16.56 -8.08 4.08
N LYS A 581 -16.41 -7.70 5.36
CA LYS A 581 -16.11 -6.32 5.78
C LYS A 581 -14.75 -6.25 6.47
N MET A 582 -14.00 -5.20 6.17
CA MET A 582 -12.79 -4.88 6.91
C MET A 582 -13.11 -4.59 8.37
N ASP A 583 -12.29 -5.09 9.29
CA ASP A 583 -12.48 -4.91 10.72
C ASP A 583 -11.15 -4.58 11.41
N ALA A 584 -11.03 -3.36 11.88
CA ALA A 584 -9.85 -2.88 12.56
C ALA A 584 -9.80 -3.26 14.05
N THR A 585 -10.84 -3.90 14.60
CA THR A 585 -10.83 -4.37 16.00
C THR A 585 -9.76 -5.43 16.24
N ALA A 586 -9.31 -6.13 15.21
CA ALA A 586 -8.21 -7.08 15.29
C ALA A 586 -6.90 -6.45 15.81
N ILE A 587 -6.67 -5.16 15.52
CA ILE A 587 -5.53 -4.40 16.08
C ILE A 587 -5.71 -4.25 17.60
N ILE A 588 -6.93 -3.95 18.05
CA ILE A 588 -7.23 -3.80 19.49
C ILE A 588 -6.98 -5.13 20.19
N ASP A 589 -7.44 -6.25 19.61
CA ASP A 589 -7.22 -7.60 20.16
C ASP A 589 -5.71 -7.91 20.27
N TYR A 590 -4.94 -7.57 19.25
CA TYR A 590 -3.48 -7.80 19.25
C TYR A 590 -2.76 -7.00 20.33
N PHE A 591 -3.12 -5.72 20.49
CA PHE A 591 -2.50 -4.80 21.44
C PHE A 591 -3.26 -4.70 22.78
N ALA A 592 -4.21 -5.60 23.08
CA ALA A 592 -5.03 -5.53 24.28
C ALA A 592 -4.23 -5.41 25.60
N PRO A 593 -3.14 -6.19 25.83
CA PRO A 593 -2.33 -6.02 27.04
C PRO A 593 -1.65 -4.64 27.12
N LEU A 594 -1.14 -4.14 25.98
CA LEU A 594 -0.54 -2.81 25.91
C LEU A 594 -1.58 -1.72 26.17
N LYS A 595 -2.78 -1.83 25.57
CA LYS A 595 -3.87 -0.86 25.78
C LYS A 595 -4.23 -0.76 27.27
N THR A 596 -4.37 -1.90 27.95
CA THR A 596 -4.64 -1.95 29.40
C THR A 596 -3.52 -1.27 30.19
N TRP A 597 -2.27 -1.56 29.84
CA TRP A 597 -1.12 -0.94 30.49
C TRP A 597 -1.05 0.58 30.25
N LEU A 598 -1.24 1.03 29.00
CA LEU A 598 -1.27 2.46 28.65
C LEU A 598 -2.36 3.22 29.41
N ASP A 599 -3.57 2.64 29.51
CA ASP A 599 -4.69 3.27 30.21
C ASP A 599 -4.38 3.44 31.70
N ARG A 600 -3.75 2.46 32.34
CA ARG A 600 -3.28 2.55 33.73
C ARG A 600 -2.24 3.65 33.88
N GLU A 601 -1.19 3.64 33.04
CA GLU A 601 -0.12 4.65 33.08
C GLU A 601 -0.63 6.06 32.87
N ASN A 602 -1.63 6.26 32.00
CA ASN A 602 -2.25 7.54 31.73
C ASN A 602 -3.18 7.99 32.86
N SER A 603 -3.69 7.06 33.70
CA SER A 603 -4.60 7.38 34.81
C SER A 603 -3.85 7.71 36.11
N THR A 604 -2.74 7.02 36.39
CA THR A 604 -1.94 7.20 37.61
C THR A 604 -1.13 8.48 37.66
N ASN A 605 -0.99 9.18 36.54
CA ASN A 605 -0.18 10.37 36.40
C ASN A 605 -1.00 11.60 35.93
N LYS A 606 -2.32 11.63 36.23
CA LYS A 606 -3.21 12.79 36.05
C LYS A 606 -3.14 13.75 37.21
#